data_bfcc0452743c14ec1830384dde05948f
#
_entry.id   bfcc0452743c14ec1830384dde05948f
#
_cell.length_a   1.000
_cell.length_b   1.000
_cell.length_c   1.000
_cell.angle_alpha   90.00
_cell.angle_beta   90.00
_cell.angle_gamma   90.00
#
_symmetry.space_group_name_H-M   'P 1'
#
loop_
_entity.id
_entity.type
_entity.pdbx_description
1 polymer ?
#
loop_
_entity_poly.entity_id
_entity_poly.type
_entity_poly.pdbx_seq_one_letter_code
_entity_poly.pdbx_strand_id
1 'polypeptide(L)'
;MDMSGDNIKPRIIRNYDGNDIVLNEEKHIVTAVSVFPNLKTFVGQDLIVTDGTTLLGADDKAGVAEIMTLAEFLMQNPDYPHPPVSILFTPDEEIGRGPDHVNLEEVGAAYGYTIDGGLIGEFSYENFNAASAVVTIHGVTAHTGYAKGILKNAIQIAMEYQALLPAYETPACTENREGFYHLDKIQGRTETTVMNYLIRDHDEALFRHRQQIMQIGRAHV
;
A
#
# COMPACT_ATOMS: atom_id res chain seq x y z
N MET A 1 -6.65 -0.31 -9.31
CA MET A 1 -6.36 -1.75 -9.43
C MET A 1 -6.27 -2.13 -10.91
N ASP A 2 -5.26 -2.93 -11.27
CA ASP A 2 -4.92 -3.20 -12.68
C ASP A 2 -5.67 -4.38 -13.29
N MET A 3 -6.52 -5.05 -12.50
CA MET A 3 -7.27 -6.23 -12.94
C MET A 3 -8.77 -6.06 -12.72
N SER A 4 -9.57 -6.65 -13.61
CA SER A 4 -11.02 -6.62 -13.49
C SER A 4 -11.52 -7.44 -12.30
N GLY A 5 -12.58 -6.96 -11.66
CA GLY A 5 -13.38 -7.69 -10.68
C GLY A 5 -14.68 -8.29 -11.24
N ASP A 6 -14.83 -8.31 -12.57
CA ASP A 6 -16.06 -8.81 -13.23
C ASP A 6 -16.02 -10.33 -13.40
N ASN A 7 -17.13 -11.00 -13.07
CA ASN A 7 -17.28 -12.45 -13.20
C ASN A 7 -16.22 -13.25 -12.44
N ILE A 8 -15.96 -12.90 -11.20
CA ILE A 8 -15.06 -13.64 -10.32
C ILE A 8 -15.50 -15.10 -10.21
N LYS A 9 -14.60 -16.04 -10.47
CA LYS A 9 -14.83 -17.49 -10.42
C LYS A 9 -14.02 -18.10 -9.27
N PRO A 10 -14.49 -18.00 -8.03
CA PRO A 10 -13.76 -18.54 -6.89
C PRO A 10 -13.86 -20.08 -6.87
N ARG A 11 -12.80 -20.73 -6.44
CA ARG A 11 -12.78 -22.16 -6.10
C ARG A 11 -11.99 -22.41 -4.83
N ILE A 12 -12.33 -23.49 -4.15
CA ILE A 12 -11.63 -23.90 -2.93
C ILE A 12 -10.67 -25.04 -3.25
N ILE A 13 -9.42 -24.87 -2.85
CA ILE A 13 -8.39 -25.92 -2.82
C ILE A 13 -8.35 -26.43 -1.40
N ARG A 14 -8.78 -27.68 -1.19
CA ARG A 14 -8.79 -28.30 0.11
C ARG A 14 -7.43 -28.90 0.45
N ASN A 15 -7.01 -28.72 1.71
CA ASN A 15 -5.79 -29.32 2.25
C ASN A 15 -4.60 -29.12 1.31
N TYR A 16 -4.25 -27.85 1.05
CA TYR A 16 -3.22 -27.47 0.09
C TYR A 16 -1.91 -28.26 0.32
N ASP A 17 -1.34 -28.80 -0.72
CA ASP A 17 -0.21 -29.74 -0.69
C ASP A 17 1.17 -29.09 -0.79
N GLY A 18 1.23 -27.76 -1.00
CA GLY A 18 2.50 -27.01 -1.12
C GLY A 18 3.08 -26.95 -2.53
N ASN A 19 2.37 -27.44 -3.55
CA ASN A 19 2.78 -27.39 -4.93
C ASN A 19 2.27 -26.15 -5.66
N ASP A 20 2.71 -25.95 -6.90
CA ASP A 20 2.22 -24.90 -7.78
C ASP A 20 0.70 -25.04 -7.98
N ILE A 21 0.00 -23.91 -7.96
CA ILE A 21 -1.46 -23.88 -8.14
C ILE A 21 -1.77 -23.49 -9.59
N VAL A 22 -2.28 -24.42 -10.38
CA VAL A 22 -2.81 -24.12 -11.71
C VAL A 22 -4.16 -23.43 -11.53
N LEU A 23 -4.22 -22.15 -11.84
CA LEU A 23 -5.44 -21.34 -11.78
C LEU A 23 -6.30 -21.53 -13.03
N ASN A 24 -5.65 -21.57 -14.20
CA ASN A 24 -6.32 -21.72 -15.49
C ASN A 24 -5.44 -22.48 -16.47
N GLU A 25 -5.87 -23.65 -16.89
CA GLU A 25 -5.13 -24.49 -17.82
C GLU A 25 -5.09 -23.91 -19.24
N GLU A 26 -6.23 -23.41 -19.73
CA GLU A 26 -6.35 -22.86 -21.09
C GLU A 26 -5.47 -21.61 -21.30
N LYS A 27 -5.38 -20.77 -20.27
CA LYS A 27 -4.59 -19.53 -20.29
C LYS A 27 -3.19 -19.69 -19.71
N HIS A 28 -2.84 -20.90 -19.27
CA HIS A 28 -1.56 -21.21 -18.63
C HIS A 28 -1.23 -20.31 -17.43
N ILE A 29 -2.26 -19.98 -16.62
CA ILE A 29 -2.08 -19.16 -15.43
C ILE A 29 -1.78 -20.07 -14.24
N VAL A 30 -0.62 -19.83 -13.63
CA VAL A 30 -0.12 -20.64 -12.50
C VAL A 30 0.39 -19.72 -11.40
N THR A 31 -0.01 -19.99 -10.16
CA THR A 31 0.65 -19.41 -8.98
C THR A 31 1.77 -20.35 -8.56
N ALA A 32 2.98 -20.02 -9.00
CA ALA A 32 4.14 -20.89 -8.79
C ALA A 32 4.80 -20.62 -7.43
N VAL A 33 5.13 -21.68 -6.71
CA VAL A 33 5.84 -21.62 -5.42
C VAL A 33 7.22 -20.97 -5.55
N SER A 34 7.86 -21.09 -6.71
CA SER A 34 9.14 -20.43 -7.01
C SER A 34 9.03 -18.90 -7.06
N VAL A 35 7.85 -18.38 -7.41
CA VAL A 35 7.56 -16.93 -7.46
C VAL A 35 6.98 -16.45 -6.14
N PHE A 36 6.16 -17.28 -5.50
CA PHE A 36 5.49 -16.99 -4.23
C PHE A 36 5.86 -18.04 -3.16
N PRO A 37 7.08 -17.97 -2.58
CA PRO A 37 7.57 -18.98 -1.63
C PRO A 37 6.75 -19.10 -0.35
N ASN A 38 6.04 -18.02 0.03
CA ASN A 38 5.15 -17.98 1.18
C ASN A 38 3.94 -18.93 1.05
N LEU A 39 3.60 -19.41 -0.14
CA LEU A 39 2.58 -20.46 -0.33
C LEU A 39 2.86 -21.70 0.53
N LYS A 40 4.12 -22.01 0.78
CA LYS A 40 4.50 -23.15 1.63
C LYS A 40 4.03 -23.04 3.07
N THR A 41 3.76 -21.86 3.54
CA THR A 41 3.26 -21.65 4.91
C THR A 41 1.79 -22.06 5.06
N PHE A 42 1.09 -22.24 3.95
CA PHE A 42 -0.33 -22.62 3.92
C PHE A 42 -0.55 -24.12 3.67
N VAL A 43 0.48 -24.94 3.69
CA VAL A 43 0.35 -26.41 3.53
C VAL A 43 -0.59 -26.95 4.60
N GLY A 44 -1.56 -27.77 4.18
CA GLY A 44 -2.58 -28.34 5.04
C GLY A 44 -3.80 -27.45 5.27
N GLN A 45 -3.78 -26.19 4.78
CA GLN A 45 -4.90 -25.26 4.88
C GLN A 45 -5.77 -25.31 3.62
N ASP A 46 -7.01 -24.85 3.76
CA ASP A 46 -7.90 -24.64 2.62
C ASP A 46 -7.63 -23.26 2.03
N LEU A 47 -7.48 -23.18 0.72
CA LEU A 47 -7.24 -21.92 0.00
C LEU A 47 -8.42 -21.58 -0.89
N ILE A 48 -8.78 -20.30 -0.94
CA ILE A 48 -9.73 -19.77 -1.92
C ILE A 48 -8.94 -19.03 -2.99
N VAL A 49 -9.13 -19.41 -4.25
CA VAL A 49 -8.46 -18.84 -5.41
C VAL A 49 -9.47 -18.52 -6.51
N THR A 50 -9.09 -17.66 -7.46
CA THR A 50 -9.85 -17.45 -8.71
C THR A 50 -9.26 -18.28 -9.85
N ASP A 51 -9.78 -18.09 -11.06
CA ASP A 51 -9.20 -18.63 -12.28
C ASP A 51 -8.01 -17.77 -12.80
N GLY A 52 -7.56 -16.79 -12.05
CA GLY A 52 -6.46 -15.89 -12.38
C GLY A 52 -6.77 -14.85 -13.46
N THR A 53 -8.01 -14.78 -13.95
CA THR A 53 -8.42 -13.76 -14.95
C THR A 53 -9.03 -12.51 -14.30
N THR A 54 -9.28 -12.56 -13.00
CA THR A 54 -9.85 -11.47 -12.22
C THR A 54 -9.14 -11.34 -10.87
N LEU A 55 -9.40 -10.25 -10.18
CA LEU A 55 -9.14 -10.16 -8.74
C LEU A 55 -9.95 -11.21 -7.99
N LEU A 56 -9.49 -11.61 -6.80
CA LEU A 56 -10.29 -12.42 -5.87
C LEU A 56 -11.28 -11.52 -5.10
N GLY A 57 -10.85 -10.33 -4.68
CA GLY A 57 -11.63 -9.37 -3.91
C GLY A 57 -11.79 -9.79 -2.44
N ALA A 58 -10.89 -10.63 -1.90
CA ALA A 58 -10.89 -10.98 -0.49
C ALA A 58 -10.48 -9.80 0.40
N ASP A 59 -9.65 -8.94 -0.11
CA ASP A 59 -9.27 -7.66 0.48
C ASP A 59 -10.30 -6.59 0.06
N ASP A 60 -11.12 -6.02 0.98
CA ASP A 60 -11.24 -6.55 2.37
C ASP A 60 -12.66 -7.14 2.63
N LYS A 61 -13.26 -7.81 1.67
CA LYS A 61 -14.56 -8.48 1.88
C LYS A 61 -14.50 -9.61 2.92
N ALA A 62 -13.30 -10.15 3.16
CA ALA A 62 -13.08 -11.14 4.22
C ALA A 62 -13.34 -10.51 5.60
N GLY A 63 -12.73 -9.36 5.89
CA GLY A 63 -12.97 -8.62 7.14
C GLY A 63 -14.42 -8.19 7.31
N VAL A 64 -15.07 -7.75 6.22
CA VAL A 64 -16.53 -7.47 6.24
C VAL A 64 -17.32 -8.73 6.65
N ALA A 65 -16.98 -9.89 6.10
CA ALA A 65 -17.67 -11.14 6.45
C ALA A 65 -17.42 -11.55 7.91
N GLU A 66 -16.20 -11.38 8.41
CA GLU A 66 -15.85 -11.66 9.81
C GLU A 66 -16.62 -10.76 10.77
N ILE A 67 -16.66 -9.44 10.52
CA ILE A 67 -17.40 -8.47 11.33
C ILE A 67 -18.90 -8.82 11.35
N MET A 68 -19.48 -9.15 10.19
CA MET A 68 -20.90 -9.49 10.11
C MET A 68 -21.21 -10.84 10.79
N THR A 69 -20.29 -11.80 10.73
CA THR A 69 -20.41 -13.08 11.44
C THR A 69 -20.36 -12.87 12.97
N LEU A 70 -19.45 -12.00 13.43
CA LEU A 70 -19.42 -11.60 14.85
C LEU A 70 -20.73 -10.95 15.28
N ALA A 71 -21.27 -10.04 14.48
CA ALA A 71 -22.56 -9.38 14.77
C ALA A 71 -23.69 -10.41 14.89
N GLU A 72 -23.76 -11.34 13.95
CA GLU A 72 -24.73 -12.44 13.98
C GLU A 72 -24.58 -13.28 15.26
N PHE A 73 -23.35 -13.66 15.60
CA PHE A 73 -23.07 -14.43 16.82
C PHE A 73 -23.54 -13.70 18.07
N LEU A 74 -23.26 -12.42 18.22
CA LEU A 74 -23.68 -11.62 19.39
C LEU A 74 -25.19 -11.48 19.46
N MET A 75 -25.87 -11.32 18.33
CA MET A 75 -27.34 -11.25 18.26
C MET A 75 -28.01 -12.59 18.62
N GLN A 76 -27.39 -13.71 18.25
CA GLN A 76 -27.91 -15.05 18.59
C GLN A 76 -27.58 -15.49 20.02
N ASN A 77 -26.59 -14.85 20.66
CA ASN A 77 -26.16 -15.18 22.02
C ASN A 77 -26.23 -13.95 22.94
N PRO A 78 -27.43 -13.45 23.27
CA PRO A 78 -27.59 -12.17 24.00
C PRO A 78 -26.99 -12.18 25.41
N ASP A 79 -26.74 -13.35 25.98
CA ASP A 79 -26.09 -13.52 27.31
C ASP A 79 -24.58 -13.57 27.22
N TYR A 80 -23.99 -13.55 26.00
CA TYR A 80 -22.54 -13.50 25.84
C TYR A 80 -22.00 -12.13 26.28
N PRO A 81 -21.09 -12.06 27.25
CA PRO A 81 -20.66 -10.79 27.81
C PRO A 81 -19.80 -10.01 26.78
N HIS A 82 -20.26 -8.83 26.39
CA HIS A 82 -19.53 -7.91 25.53
C HIS A 82 -19.89 -6.45 25.86
N PRO A 83 -18.96 -5.48 25.63
CA PRO A 83 -19.34 -4.07 25.67
C PRO A 83 -20.25 -3.71 24.48
N PRO A 84 -20.82 -2.50 24.47
CA PRO A 84 -21.45 -1.97 23.26
C PRO A 84 -20.50 -2.02 22.06
N VAL A 85 -21.00 -2.46 20.92
CA VAL A 85 -20.24 -2.62 19.68
C VAL A 85 -20.81 -1.71 18.62
N SER A 86 -19.98 -0.87 18.02
CA SER A 86 -20.29 -0.09 16.83
C SER A 86 -19.56 -0.71 15.64
N ILE A 87 -20.27 -0.95 14.55
CA ILE A 87 -19.70 -1.46 13.31
C ILE A 87 -19.62 -0.30 12.32
N LEU A 88 -18.43 -0.08 11.78
CA LEU A 88 -18.15 0.97 10.82
C LEU A 88 -17.56 0.37 9.53
N PHE A 89 -18.19 0.64 8.41
CA PHE A 89 -17.64 0.38 7.08
C PHE A 89 -17.37 1.69 6.37
N THR A 90 -16.18 1.84 5.80
CA THR A 90 -15.77 3.02 5.06
C THR A 90 -15.47 2.68 3.61
N PRO A 91 -15.91 3.50 2.64
CA PRO A 91 -15.49 3.37 1.24
C PRO A 91 -14.09 3.98 1.04
N ASP A 92 -13.52 3.77 -0.15
CA ASP A 92 -12.32 4.47 -0.62
C ASP A 92 -11.05 4.24 0.22
N GLU A 93 -10.92 3.07 0.87
CA GLU A 93 -9.74 2.69 1.63
C GLU A 93 -8.49 2.71 0.74
N GLU A 94 -8.54 2.09 -0.45
CA GLU A 94 -7.45 1.92 -1.43
C GLU A 94 -6.84 3.24 -1.93
N ILE A 95 -7.54 4.34 -1.76
CA ILE A 95 -7.06 5.70 -2.07
C ILE A 95 -6.80 6.54 -0.81
N GLY A 96 -6.83 5.90 0.37
CA GLY A 96 -6.55 6.53 1.67
C GLY A 96 -7.61 7.53 2.14
N ARG A 97 -8.86 7.41 1.68
CA ARG A 97 -9.94 8.35 1.97
C ARG A 97 -11.03 7.79 2.88
N GLY A 98 -10.87 6.57 3.36
CA GLY A 98 -11.85 5.93 4.26
C GLY A 98 -12.27 6.80 5.44
N PRO A 99 -11.35 7.46 6.15
CA PRO A 99 -11.68 8.28 7.32
C PRO A 99 -12.29 9.66 7.02
N ASP A 100 -12.30 10.13 5.78
CA ASP A 100 -12.62 11.53 5.42
C ASP A 100 -13.96 12.04 5.99
N HIS A 101 -14.94 11.15 6.13
CA HIS A 101 -16.29 11.50 6.58
C HIS A 101 -16.72 10.77 7.85
N VAL A 102 -15.79 10.16 8.57
CA VAL A 102 -16.08 9.46 9.82
C VAL A 102 -16.36 10.46 10.93
N ASN A 103 -17.54 10.38 11.52
CA ASN A 103 -17.89 11.14 12.70
C ASN A 103 -17.64 10.31 13.97
N LEU A 104 -16.51 10.55 14.63
CA LEU A 104 -16.09 9.81 15.81
C LEU A 104 -17.07 9.96 16.99
N GLU A 105 -17.80 11.08 17.10
CA GLU A 105 -18.80 11.30 18.14
C GLU A 105 -20.00 10.38 17.93
N GLU A 106 -20.42 10.19 16.67
CA GLU A 106 -21.53 9.24 16.33
C GLU A 106 -21.10 7.78 16.51
N VAL A 107 -19.85 7.43 16.18
CA VAL A 107 -19.30 6.09 16.42
C VAL A 107 -19.31 5.77 17.91
N GLY A 108 -18.99 6.75 18.77
CA GLY A 108 -19.14 6.68 20.23
C GLY A 108 -18.26 5.63 20.91
N ALA A 109 -17.24 5.07 20.23
CA ALA A 109 -16.36 4.05 20.75
C ALA A 109 -15.07 4.66 21.34
N ALA A 110 -14.58 4.08 22.45
CA ALA A 110 -13.32 4.50 23.06
C ALA A 110 -12.08 4.02 22.28
N TYR A 111 -12.19 2.91 21.57
CA TYR A 111 -11.16 2.32 20.72
C TYR A 111 -11.84 1.46 19.64
N GLY A 112 -11.11 1.16 18.58
CA GLY A 112 -11.58 0.33 17.48
C GLY A 112 -10.55 -0.70 17.05
N TYR A 113 -11.02 -1.73 16.40
CA TYR A 113 -10.20 -2.70 15.68
C TYR A 113 -10.47 -2.55 14.19
N THR A 114 -9.42 -2.48 13.39
CA THR A 114 -9.51 -2.63 11.95
C THR A 114 -9.29 -4.09 11.61
N ILE A 115 -10.25 -4.69 10.93
CA ILE A 115 -10.18 -6.06 10.46
C ILE A 115 -9.85 -5.99 8.98
N ASP A 116 -8.61 -6.34 8.65
CA ASP A 116 -8.06 -6.25 7.31
C ASP A 116 -7.20 -7.49 7.01
N GLY A 117 -6.55 -7.55 5.84
CA GLY A 117 -5.72 -8.67 5.45
C GLY A 117 -4.55 -8.93 6.40
N GLY A 118 -3.94 -10.12 6.29
CA GLY A 118 -2.81 -10.55 7.09
C GLY A 118 -2.84 -12.04 7.41
N LEU A 119 -1.94 -12.47 8.29
CA LEU A 119 -1.91 -13.86 8.74
C LEU A 119 -2.92 -14.09 9.87
N ILE A 120 -3.49 -15.30 9.92
CA ILE A 120 -4.40 -15.68 11.00
C ILE A 120 -3.69 -15.56 12.36
N GLY A 121 -4.28 -14.78 13.28
CA GLY A 121 -3.74 -14.54 14.60
C GLY A 121 -2.72 -13.39 14.68
N GLU A 122 -2.47 -12.70 13.57
CA GLU A 122 -1.69 -11.47 13.58
C GLU A 122 -2.49 -10.34 14.25
N PHE A 123 -1.81 -9.59 15.09
CA PHE A 123 -2.35 -8.39 15.73
C PHE A 123 -1.33 -7.27 15.67
N SER A 124 -1.61 -6.24 14.89
CA SER A 124 -0.79 -5.06 14.77
C SER A 124 -1.32 -3.96 15.67
N TYR A 125 -0.48 -3.43 16.54
CA TYR A 125 -0.81 -2.36 17.50
C TYR A 125 0.09 -1.13 17.34
N GLU A 126 0.92 -1.12 16.32
CA GLU A 126 1.78 0.01 15.98
C GLU A 126 1.42 0.55 14.60
N ASN A 127 1.61 1.84 14.45
CA ASN A 127 1.37 2.57 13.21
C ASN A 127 2.63 3.34 12.81
N PHE A 128 2.66 3.82 11.60
CA PHE A 128 3.74 4.66 11.08
C PHE A 128 3.19 6.03 10.63
N ASN A 129 4.09 7.04 10.63
CA ASN A 129 3.80 8.33 10.04
C ASN A 129 4.04 8.26 8.54
N ALA A 130 3.14 8.80 7.75
CA ALA A 130 3.23 8.82 6.30
C ALA A 130 2.94 10.22 5.73
N ALA A 131 3.64 10.58 4.67
CA ALA A 131 3.37 11.75 3.85
C ALA A 131 3.71 11.48 2.39
N SER A 132 3.07 12.23 1.51
CA SER A 132 3.47 12.34 0.12
C SER A 132 4.16 13.68 -0.12
N ALA A 133 5.14 13.71 -1.03
CA ALA A 133 5.75 14.92 -1.49
C ALA A 133 5.80 14.95 -3.03
N VAL A 134 5.42 16.09 -3.59
CA VAL A 134 5.52 16.34 -5.04
C VAL A 134 6.60 17.38 -5.27
N VAL A 135 7.66 16.99 -5.97
CA VAL A 135 8.76 17.88 -6.36
C VAL A 135 8.62 18.21 -7.83
N THR A 136 8.36 19.48 -8.13
CA THR A 136 8.29 19.98 -9.50
C THR A 136 9.53 20.82 -9.81
N ILE A 137 10.26 20.43 -10.85
CA ILE A 137 11.47 21.09 -11.29
C ILE A 137 11.19 21.77 -12.64
N HIS A 138 11.51 23.05 -12.71
CA HIS A 138 11.40 23.85 -13.93
C HIS A 138 12.78 24.08 -14.55
N GLY A 139 12.90 23.69 -15.82
CA GLY A 139 14.11 23.87 -16.61
C GLY A 139 14.01 25.04 -17.59
N VAL A 140 15.08 25.26 -18.31
CA VAL A 140 15.14 26.25 -19.41
C VAL A 140 15.62 25.54 -20.66
N THR A 141 14.81 25.55 -21.72
CA THR A 141 15.19 24.97 -23.01
C THR A 141 16.01 25.94 -23.85
N ALA A 142 16.91 25.38 -24.63
CA ALA A 142 17.66 26.10 -25.65
C ALA A 142 17.96 25.15 -26.81
N HIS A 143 18.15 25.69 -28.03
CA HIS A 143 18.62 24.89 -29.14
C HIS A 143 19.98 24.27 -28.81
N THR A 144 20.13 22.97 -29.02
CA THR A 144 21.29 22.20 -28.57
C THR A 144 22.64 22.75 -29.09
N GLY A 145 22.65 23.35 -30.28
CA GLY A 145 23.84 23.99 -30.84
C GLY A 145 24.28 25.29 -30.14
N TYR A 146 23.42 25.89 -29.31
CA TYR A 146 23.66 27.16 -28.60
C TYR A 146 23.32 27.06 -27.11
N ALA A 147 23.29 25.86 -26.58
CA ALA A 147 22.77 25.58 -25.23
C ALA A 147 23.75 25.95 -24.10
N LYS A 148 25.03 26.16 -24.40
CA LYS A 148 26.09 26.40 -23.38
C LYS A 148 25.74 27.63 -22.53
N GLY A 149 25.61 27.43 -21.22
CA GLY A 149 25.29 28.46 -20.23
C GLY A 149 23.82 28.90 -20.19
N ILE A 150 22.95 28.33 -21.06
CA ILE A 150 21.52 28.69 -21.15
C ILE A 150 20.64 27.53 -20.73
N LEU A 151 20.86 26.34 -21.30
CA LEU A 151 20.05 25.15 -21.07
C LEU A 151 20.14 24.74 -19.61
N LYS A 152 18.96 24.53 -19.01
CA LYS A 152 18.79 23.91 -17.70
C LYS A 152 17.84 22.74 -17.86
N ASN A 153 18.36 21.52 -17.82
CA ASN A 153 17.55 20.33 -18.06
C ASN A 153 16.90 19.86 -16.76
N ALA A 154 15.58 19.99 -16.67
CA ALA A 154 14.82 19.60 -15.49
C ALA A 154 14.98 18.10 -15.14
N ILE A 155 15.20 17.22 -16.12
CA ILE A 155 15.45 15.79 -15.87
C ILE A 155 16.80 15.62 -15.16
N GLN A 156 17.86 16.29 -15.61
CA GLN A 156 19.19 16.19 -14.97
C GLN A 156 19.15 16.73 -13.54
N ILE A 157 18.48 17.86 -13.34
CA ILE A 157 18.30 18.43 -12.00
C ILE A 157 17.50 17.47 -11.11
N ALA A 158 16.48 16.78 -11.65
CA ALA A 158 15.75 15.76 -10.89
C ALA A 158 16.64 14.59 -10.45
N MET A 159 17.57 14.16 -11.30
CA MET A 159 18.55 13.13 -10.95
C MET A 159 19.52 13.60 -9.86
N GLU A 160 19.98 14.85 -9.95
CA GLU A 160 20.83 15.49 -8.94
C GLU A 160 20.09 15.60 -7.61
N TYR A 161 18.82 16.04 -7.64
CA TYR A 161 17.96 16.11 -6.44
C TYR A 161 17.80 14.74 -5.78
N GLN A 162 17.50 13.69 -6.55
CA GLN A 162 17.40 12.31 -6.02
C GLN A 162 18.72 11.88 -5.37
N ALA A 163 19.86 12.25 -5.95
CA ALA A 163 21.17 11.89 -5.42
C ALA A 163 21.54 12.60 -4.09
N LEU A 164 20.82 13.66 -3.72
CA LEU A 164 20.99 14.33 -2.41
C LEU A 164 20.27 13.58 -1.27
N LEU A 165 19.32 12.71 -1.59
CA LEU A 165 18.63 11.91 -0.58
C LEU A 165 19.52 10.73 -0.16
N PRO A 166 19.39 10.24 1.09
CA PRO A 166 20.16 9.08 1.57
C PRO A 166 19.91 7.84 0.71
N ALA A 167 20.97 7.31 0.08
CA ALA A 167 20.86 6.25 -0.93
C ALA A 167 20.29 4.93 -0.41
N TYR A 168 20.46 4.66 0.89
CA TYR A 168 20.00 3.40 1.52
C TYR A 168 18.67 3.54 2.30
N GLU A 169 18.13 4.75 2.39
CA GLU A 169 16.85 4.98 3.04
C GLU A 169 15.70 4.85 2.03
N THR A 170 15.58 3.65 1.46
CA THR A 170 14.55 3.27 0.49
C THR A 170 13.85 1.98 0.95
N PRO A 171 12.63 1.68 0.50
CA PRO A 171 11.92 0.45 0.87
C PRO A 171 12.71 -0.83 0.62
N ALA A 172 13.59 -0.83 -0.38
CA ALA A 172 14.42 -1.98 -0.71
C ALA A 172 15.63 -2.19 0.23
N CYS A 173 15.95 -1.19 1.06
CA CYS A 173 17.12 -1.18 1.93
C CYS A 173 16.78 -1.03 3.41
N THR A 174 15.51 -0.87 3.75
CA THR A 174 15.03 -0.63 5.12
C THR A 174 14.14 -1.77 5.59
N GLU A 175 14.15 -2.01 6.90
CA GLU A 175 13.33 -3.03 7.55
C GLU A 175 12.79 -2.56 8.90
N ASN A 176 11.84 -3.28 9.46
CA ASN A 176 11.23 -3.03 10.77
C ASN A 176 10.68 -1.60 10.89
N ARG A 177 11.25 -0.80 11.80
CA ARG A 177 10.83 0.58 12.10
C ARG A 177 11.67 1.64 11.39
N GLU A 178 12.53 1.26 10.47
CA GLU A 178 13.34 2.20 9.70
C GLU A 178 12.47 3.01 8.74
N GLY A 179 12.71 4.31 8.70
CA GLY A 179 12.01 5.20 7.80
C GLY A 179 12.67 5.29 6.44
N PHE A 180 11.94 5.74 5.42
CA PHE A 180 12.43 5.79 4.05
C PHE A 180 11.83 6.93 3.22
N TYR A 181 12.49 7.18 2.08
CA TYR A 181 11.99 7.96 0.94
C TYR A 181 11.75 7.00 -0.23
N HIS A 182 10.56 6.93 -0.74
CA HIS A 182 10.25 6.14 -1.92
C HIS A 182 9.87 7.05 -3.08
N LEU A 183 10.73 7.11 -4.09
CA LEU A 183 10.37 7.74 -5.37
C LEU A 183 9.44 6.78 -6.12
N ASP A 184 8.14 7.03 -6.05
CA ASP A 184 7.11 6.20 -6.65
C ASP A 184 6.96 6.48 -8.15
N LYS A 185 7.02 7.77 -8.53
CA LYS A 185 6.82 8.18 -9.91
C LYS A 185 7.71 9.36 -10.28
N ILE A 186 8.30 9.27 -11.48
CA ILE A 186 8.97 10.40 -12.13
C ILE A 186 8.43 10.55 -13.56
N GLN A 187 8.09 11.76 -13.93
CA GLN A 187 7.67 12.10 -15.28
C GLN A 187 8.24 13.46 -15.66
N GLY A 188 8.93 13.54 -16.81
CA GLY A 188 9.56 14.80 -17.15
C GLY A 188 10.04 14.96 -18.57
N ARG A 189 10.36 16.22 -18.85
CA ARG A 189 11.03 16.73 -20.04
C ARG A 189 12.06 17.77 -19.61
N THR A 190 12.78 18.35 -20.58
CA THR A 190 13.76 19.42 -20.32
C THR A 190 13.14 20.62 -19.59
N GLU A 191 11.89 20.98 -19.96
CA GLU A 191 11.21 22.15 -19.38
C GLU A 191 10.66 21.92 -17.99
N THR A 192 10.17 20.69 -17.72
CA THR A 192 9.53 20.38 -16.45
C THR A 192 9.65 18.89 -16.16
N THR A 193 10.03 18.57 -14.92
CA THR A 193 10.03 17.22 -14.38
C THR A 193 9.30 17.21 -13.05
N VAL A 194 8.43 16.21 -12.85
CA VAL A 194 7.66 16.00 -11.64
C VAL A 194 8.05 14.66 -11.03
N MET A 195 8.33 14.66 -9.74
CA MET A 195 8.69 13.50 -8.94
C MET A 195 7.71 13.36 -7.78
N ASN A 196 7.13 12.17 -7.61
CA ASN A 196 6.22 11.87 -6.51
C ASN A 196 6.93 10.95 -5.52
N TYR A 197 6.94 11.34 -4.27
CA TYR A 197 7.55 10.59 -3.17
C TYR A 197 6.53 10.16 -2.14
N LEU A 198 6.74 8.97 -1.59
CA LEU A 198 6.20 8.57 -0.30
C LEU A 198 7.31 8.68 0.76
N ILE A 199 6.97 9.23 1.91
CA ILE A 199 7.86 9.36 3.07
C ILE A 199 7.22 8.63 4.21
N ARG A 200 7.95 7.71 4.86
CA ARG A 200 7.47 6.98 6.03
C ARG A 200 8.51 6.96 7.12
N ASP A 201 8.06 6.97 8.36
CA ASP A 201 8.86 6.72 9.55
C ASP A 201 7.95 6.37 10.72
N HIS A 202 8.39 5.49 11.62
CA HIS A 202 7.67 5.17 12.84
C HIS A 202 7.87 6.23 13.92
N ASP A 203 9.04 6.88 13.94
CA ASP A 203 9.34 7.97 14.86
C ASP A 203 8.89 9.31 14.28
N GLU A 204 8.07 10.05 15.02
CA GLU A 204 7.53 11.34 14.57
C GLU A 204 8.63 12.39 14.36
N ALA A 205 9.66 12.43 15.21
CA ALA A 205 10.74 13.41 15.10
C ALA A 205 11.59 13.13 13.86
N LEU A 206 11.92 11.86 13.60
CA LEU A 206 12.62 11.44 12.39
C LEU A 206 11.77 11.68 11.14
N PHE A 207 10.48 11.42 11.21
CA PHE A 207 9.54 11.70 10.11
C PHE A 207 9.53 13.19 9.74
N ARG A 208 9.42 14.08 10.73
CA ARG A 208 9.51 15.53 10.51
C ARG A 208 10.86 15.96 9.95
N HIS A 209 11.93 15.35 10.43
CA HIS A 209 13.29 15.59 9.89
C HIS A 209 13.40 15.18 8.42
N ARG A 210 12.83 14.02 8.03
CA ARG A 210 12.76 13.58 6.63
C ARG A 210 12.04 14.59 5.74
N GLN A 211 10.90 15.11 6.21
CA GLN A 211 10.18 16.15 5.47
C GLN A 211 11.01 17.44 5.30
N GLN A 212 11.79 17.82 6.32
CA GLN A 212 12.70 18.96 6.24
C GLN A 212 13.82 18.75 5.24
N ILE A 213 14.43 17.55 5.19
CA ILE A 213 15.45 17.20 4.19
C ILE A 213 14.89 17.38 2.77
N MET A 214 13.69 16.93 2.49
CA MET A 214 13.03 17.15 1.20
C MET A 214 12.91 18.64 0.85
N GLN A 215 12.70 19.52 1.83
CA GLN A 215 12.60 20.96 1.62
C GLN A 215 13.97 21.64 1.42
N ILE A 216 15.02 21.16 2.08
CA ILE A 216 16.39 21.72 1.96
C ILE A 216 16.94 21.46 0.56
N GLY A 217 16.72 20.31 -0.03
CA GLY A 217 17.06 20.03 -1.43
C GLY A 217 16.48 21.05 -2.43
N ARG A 218 15.41 21.74 -2.05
CA ARG A 218 14.79 22.81 -2.84
C ARG A 218 15.65 24.07 -2.99
N ALA A 219 16.59 24.32 -2.08
CA ALA A 219 17.35 25.57 -2.02
C ALA A 219 18.72 25.51 -2.76
N HIS A 220 19.16 24.33 -3.22
CA HIS A 220 20.51 24.12 -3.73
C HIS A 220 20.57 23.68 -5.20
N VAL A 221 19.43 23.65 -5.91
CA VAL A 221 19.35 23.23 -7.32
C VAL A 221 19.13 24.42 -8.26
#